data_9d8a78ea29c41622a65523d9b84d7ad5
#
_entry.id   9d8a78ea29c41622a65523d9b84d7ad5
#
_cell.length_a   1.000
_cell.length_b   1.000
_cell.length_c   1.000
_cell.angle_alpha   90.00
_cell.angle_beta   90.00
_cell.angle_gamma   90.00
#
_symmetry.space_group_name_H-M   'P 1'
#
loop_
_entity.id
_entity.type
_entity.pdbx_description
1 polymer ?
#
loop_
_entity_poly.entity_id
_entity_poly.type
_entity_poly.pdbx_seq_one_letter_code
_entity_poly.pdbx_strand_id
1 'polypeptide(L)'
;MIWKIIGNVMSFMGKCKRDKINAYSAQSAFFIILSLIPFLMVFSSLLQYTSVTEGTLLKIIERVMPEYIAPFLISLIDEVYNRSAGIISITAIVAIWSAAKGVQYMTDGLNSVNDLEETRNWLVLRMWAVVYTVIFLVAIVFTLLVIVFGNSLQKLASQYIPLLRHAVDLLAHFRGLIMLVMLIVFFDVIFTALPNKKLTFKSQLPGAAICGVAWYIFSIGVSIYVDYFNGFSMYGSLTTIALIMLWLFFCMYIMMMSAEVNVIFNDSIRKWLLQEKEKKKRKNS
;
A
#
# COMPACT_ATOMS: atom_id res chain seq x y z
N MET A 1 7.15 16.91 32.35
CA MET A 1 7.32 15.87 31.30
C MET A 1 6.08 15.81 30.40
N ILE A 2 4.87 15.65 30.93
CA ILE A 2 3.59 15.55 30.19
C ILE A 2 3.35 16.76 29.26
N TRP A 3 3.52 18.00 29.72
CA TRP A 3 3.33 19.21 28.92
C TRP A 3 4.26 19.29 27.68
N LYS A 4 5.48 18.74 27.79
CA LYS A 4 6.42 18.70 26.67
C LYS A 4 5.99 17.68 25.60
N ILE A 5 5.42 16.55 26.05
CA ILE A 5 4.85 15.52 25.16
C ILE A 5 3.62 16.09 24.43
N ILE A 6 2.71 16.74 25.17
CA ILE A 6 1.52 17.39 24.60
C ILE A 6 1.92 18.43 23.56
N GLY A 7 2.90 19.30 23.88
CA GLY A 7 3.40 20.31 22.93
C GLY A 7 3.97 19.70 21.65
N ASN A 8 4.73 18.61 21.75
CA ASN A 8 5.27 17.91 20.59
C ASN A 8 4.17 17.26 19.73
N VAL A 9 3.18 16.65 20.36
CA VAL A 9 2.02 16.06 19.65
C VAL A 9 1.20 17.13 18.95
N MET A 10 0.93 18.27 19.62
CA MET A 10 0.21 19.39 18.99
C MET A 10 0.98 20.00 17.83
N SER A 11 2.30 20.13 17.94
CA SER A 11 3.17 20.60 16.84
C SER A 11 3.14 19.63 15.66
N PHE A 12 3.23 18.32 15.90
CA PHE A 12 3.11 17.28 14.89
C PHE A 12 1.76 17.34 14.17
N MET A 13 0.65 17.38 14.93
CA MET A 13 -0.68 17.50 14.37
C MET A 13 -0.88 18.79 13.57
N GLY A 14 -0.30 19.89 14.04
CA GLY A 14 -0.29 21.17 13.33
C GLY A 14 0.43 21.07 11.98
N LYS A 15 1.56 20.35 11.92
CA LYS A 15 2.30 20.11 10.68
C LYS A 15 1.49 19.22 9.74
N CYS A 16 0.94 18.11 10.21
CA CYS A 16 0.07 17.23 9.43
C CYS A 16 -1.12 17.98 8.78
N LYS A 17 -1.71 18.94 9.52
CA LYS A 17 -2.80 19.80 9.00
C LYS A 17 -2.31 20.77 7.92
N ARG A 18 -1.16 21.42 8.14
CA ARG A 18 -0.55 22.36 7.18
C ARG A 18 -0.21 21.64 5.87
N ASP A 19 0.33 20.43 5.96
CA ASP A 19 0.76 19.61 4.83
C ASP A 19 -0.42 18.87 4.17
N LYS A 20 -1.66 19.15 4.62
CA LYS A 20 -2.92 18.64 4.04
C LYS A 20 -2.99 17.12 3.94
N ILE A 21 -2.34 16.41 4.88
CA ILE A 21 -2.26 14.93 4.88
C ILE A 21 -3.63 14.29 4.69
N ASN A 22 -4.65 14.79 5.40
CA ASN A 22 -6.03 14.28 5.30
C ASN A 22 -6.59 14.37 3.86
N ALA A 23 -6.35 15.51 3.17
CA ALA A 23 -6.85 15.71 1.82
C ALA A 23 -6.15 14.78 0.81
N TYR A 24 -4.83 14.69 0.85
CA TYR A 24 -4.09 13.80 -0.04
C TYR A 24 -4.39 12.32 0.22
N SER A 25 -4.57 11.92 1.48
CA SER A 25 -4.98 10.56 1.84
C SER A 25 -6.35 10.20 1.28
N ALA A 26 -7.33 11.11 1.40
CA ALA A 26 -8.67 10.92 0.86
C ALA A 26 -8.66 10.84 -0.67
N GLN A 27 -7.94 11.73 -1.34
CA GLN A 27 -7.81 11.75 -2.80
C GLN A 27 -7.13 10.47 -3.31
N SER A 28 -6.02 10.04 -2.68
CA SER A 28 -5.33 8.81 -3.04
C SER A 28 -6.24 7.59 -2.90
N ALA A 29 -6.90 7.45 -1.75
CA ALA A 29 -7.84 6.36 -1.48
C ALA A 29 -8.99 6.32 -2.49
N PHE A 30 -9.60 7.47 -2.78
CA PHE A 30 -10.69 7.59 -3.73
C PHE A 30 -10.29 7.10 -5.13
N PHE A 31 -9.16 7.56 -5.67
CA PHE A 31 -8.73 7.17 -7.01
C PHE A 31 -8.22 5.73 -7.09
N ILE A 32 -7.62 5.19 -6.02
CA ILE A 32 -7.26 3.78 -5.94
C ILE A 32 -8.53 2.91 -6.01
N ILE A 33 -9.58 3.24 -5.25
CA ILE A 33 -10.84 2.50 -5.30
C ILE A 33 -11.53 2.64 -6.65
N LEU A 34 -11.57 3.84 -7.20
CA LEU A 34 -12.16 4.08 -8.52
C LEU A 34 -11.47 3.24 -9.60
N SER A 35 -10.16 2.95 -9.45
CA SER A 35 -9.42 2.09 -10.36
C SER A 35 -9.60 0.59 -10.11
N LEU A 36 -10.14 0.20 -8.94
CA LEU A 36 -10.24 -1.20 -8.56
C LEU A 36 -11.15 -2.00 -9.50
N ILE A 37 -12.32 -1.45 -9.83
CA ILE A 37 -13.29 -2.11 -10.72
C ILE A 37 -12.68 -2.32 -12.11
N PRO A 38 -12.20 -1.27 -12.82
CA PRO A 38 -11.54 -1.45 -14.10
C PRO A 38 -10.31 -2.37 -14.03
N PHE A 39 -9.54 -2.32 -12.93
CA PHE A 39 -8.40 -3.21 -12.73
C PHE A 39 -8.82 -4.68 -12.66
N LEU A 40 -9.83 -5.00 -11.85
CA LEU A 40 -10.36 -6.36 -11.73
C LEU A 40 -10.89 -6.87 -13.08
N MET A 41 -11.52 -6.01 -13.88
CA MET A 41 -11.96 -6.35 -15.23
C MET A 41 -10.79 -6.75 -16.13
N VAL A 42 -9.72 -5.96 -16.15
CA VAL A 42 -8.51 -6.25 -16.93
C VAL A 42 -7.82 -7.51 -16.41
N PHE A 43 -7.69 -7.65 -15.10
CA PHE A 43 -7.07 -8.82 -14.48
C PHE A 43 -7.82 -10.11 -14.82
N SER A 44 -9.13 -10.12 -14.68
CA SER A 44 -9.97 -11.26 -15.05
C SER A 44 -9.86 -11.59 -16.53
N SER A 45 -9.81 -10.56 -17.40
CA SER A 45 -9.61 -10.76 -18.84
C SER A 45 -8.24 -11.38 -19.16
N LEU A 46 -7.17 -10.94 -18.47
CA LEU A 46 -5.84 -11.56 -18.65
C LEU A 46 -5.84 -13.02 -18.22
N LEU A 47 -6.62 -13.38 -17.21
CA LEU A 47 -6.73 -14.75 -16.75
C LEU A 47 -7.42 -15.68 -17.78
N GLN A 48 -8.28 -15.16 -18.65
CA GLN A 48 -8.87 -15.92 -19.77
C GLN A 48 -7.81 -16.46 -20.74
N TYR A 49 -6.64 -15.82 -20.85
CA TYR A 49 -5.52 -16.30 -21.67
C TYR A 49 -4.63 -17.33 -20.95
N THR A 50 -4.96 -17.67 -19.70
CA THR A 50 -4.29 -18.70 -18.92
C THR A 50 -5.15 -19.96 -18.86
N SER A 51 -4.60 -21.07 -18.36
CA SER A 51 -5.37 -22.30 -18.10
C SER A 51 -6.29 -22.21 -16.86
N VAL A 52 -6.39 -21.02 -16.27
CA VAL A 52 -7.25 -20.80 -15.08
C VAL A 52 -8.67 -20.56 -15.55
N THR A 53 -9.54 -21.53 -15.27
CA THR A 53 -10.97 -21.43 -15.58
C THR A 53 -11.68 -20.51 -14.59
N GLU A 54 -12.80 -19.90 -15.03
CA GLU A 54 -13.70 -19.11 -14.19
C GLU A 54 -14.04 -19.84 -12.87
N GLY A 55 -14.43 -21.12 -12.97
CA GLY A 55 -14.75 -21.92 -11.79
C GLY A 55 -13.58 -22.16 -10.83
N THR A 56 -12.33 -22.10 -11.33
CA THR A 56 -11.14 -22.14 -10.47
C THR A 56 -10.96 -20.81 -9.74
N LEU A 57 -11.20 -19.68 -10.41
CA LEU A 57 -11.13 -18.35 -9.80
C LEU A 57 -12.19 -18.17 -8.71
N LEU A 58 -13.42 -18.55 -9.00
CA LEU A 58 -14.53 -18.49 -8.03
C LEU A 58 -14.20 -19.28 -6.76
N LYS A 59 -13.70 -20.52 -6.91
CA LYS A 59 -13.25 -21.33 -5.76
C LYS A 59 -12.09 -20.72 -4.98
N ILE A 60 -11.17 -20.04 -5.65
CA ILE A 60 -10.05 -19.34 -4.98
C ILE A 60 -10.58 -18.16 -4.17
N ILE A 61 -11.49 -17.38 -4.74
CA ILE A 61 -12.11 -16.23 -4.07
C ILE A 61 -12.87 -16.69 -2.83
N GLU A 62 -13.74 -17.68 -2.96
CA GLU A 62 -14.49 -18.24 -1.84
C GLU A 62 -13.59 -18.78 -0.72
N ARG A 63 -12.41 -19.28 -1.07
CA ARG A 63 -11.48 -19.87 -0.11
C ARG A 63 -10.56 -18.86 0.58
N VAL A 64 -10.23 -17.78 -0.11
CA VAL A 64 -9.19 -16.80 0.33
C VAL A 64 -9.83 -15.52 0.86
N MET A 65 -10.98 -15.13 0.30
CA MET A 65 -11.64 -13.88 0.66
C MET A 65 -12.65 -14.09 1.79
N PRO A 66 -12.78 -13.10 2.69
CA PRO A 66 -13.85 -13.09 3.68
C PRO A 66 -15.23 -13.15 3.04
N GLU A 67 -16.18 -13.79 3.71
CA GLU A 67 -17.55 -14.02 3.22
C GLU A 67 -18.29 -12.75 2.78
N TYR A 68 -17.95 -11.60 3.35
CA TYR A 68 -18.56 -10.31 3.02
C TYR A 68 -17.97 -9.64 1.78
N ILE A 69 -16.74 -10.01 1.33
CA ILE A 69 -16.11 -9.48 0.12
C ILE A 69 -16.31 -10.42 -1.07
N ALA A 70 -16.35 -11.74 -0.83
CA ALA A 70 -16.43 -12.75 -1.87
C ALA A 70 -17.60 -12.52 -2.86
N PRO A 71 -18.85 -12.24 -2.44
CA PRO A 71 -19.97 -12.01 -3.37
C PRO A 71 -19.75 -10.82 -4.29
N PHE A 72 -19.12 -9.74 -3.79
CA PHE A 72 -18.80 -8.55 -4.59
C PHE A 72 -17.77 -8.88 -5.68
N LEU A 73 -16.70 -9.61 -5.34
CA LEU A 73 -15.68 -10.01 -6.30
C LEU A 73 -16.21 -11.02 -7.32
N ILE A 74 -17.05 -11.96 -6.89
CA ILE A 74 -17.70 -12.93 -7.75
C ILE A 74 -18.56 -12.22 -8.81
N SER A 75 -19.38 -11.25 -8.39
CA SER A 75 -20.24 -10.51 -9.32
C SER A 75 -19.43 -9.71 -10.36
N LEU A 76 -18.27 -9.20 -9.97
CA LEU A 76 -17.37 -8.51 -10.90
C LEU A 76 -16.73 -9.46 -11.91
N ILE A 77 -16.38 -10.68 -11.51
CA ILE A 77 -15.81 -11.69 -12.40
C ILE A 77 -16.86 -12.17 -13.40
N ASP A 78 -18.04 -12.52 -12.94
CA ASP A 78 -19.16 -12.92 -13.81
C ASP A 78 -19.47 -11.85 -14.87
N GLU A 79 -19.45 -10.57 -14.47
CA GLU A 79 -19.68 -9.46 -15.39
C GLU A 79 -18.58 -9.36 -16.46
N VAL A 80 -17.33 -9.65 -16.10
CA VAL A 80 -16.19 -9.55 -17.02
C VAL A 80 -16.15 -10.68 -18.03
N TYR A 81 -16.41 -11.91 -17.59
CA TYR A 81 -16.39 -13.09 -18.49
C TYR A 81 -17.45 -13.00 -19.58
N ASN A 82 -18.52 -12.25 -19.35
CA ASN A 82 -19.61 -12.04 -20.30
C ASN A 82 -19.41 -10.85 -21.25
N ARG A 83 -18.30 -10.10 -21.17
CA ARG A 83 -18.07 -8.88 -21.99
C ARG A 83 -17.14 -9.10 -23.18
N SER A 84 -17.31 -8.27 -24.22
CA SER A 84 -16.50 -8.30 -25.44
C SER A 84 -15.08 -7.71 -25.23
N ALA A 85 -14.09 -8.24 -25.99
CA ALA A 85 -12.69 -7.80 -25.93
C ALA A 85 -12.48 -6.28 -26.17
N GLY A 86 -13.33 -5.63 -26.96
CA GLY A 86 -13.23 -4.19 -27.20
C GLY A 86 -13.52 -3.34 -25.96
N ILE A 87 -14.49 -3.74 -25.15
CA ILE A 87 -14.82 -3.06 -23.89
C ILE A 87 -13.66 -3.21 -22.89
N ILE A 88 -13.00 -4.35 -22.88
CA ILE A 88 -11.87 -4.64 -22.00
C ILE A 88 -10.70 -3.70 -22.26
N SER A 89 -10.39 -3.43 -23.53
CA SER A 89 -9.26 -2.53 -23.89
C SER A 89 -9.49 -1.08 -23.42
N ILE A 90 -10.70 -0.56 -23.59
CA ILE A 90 -11.07 0.78 -23.11
C ILE A 90 -11.02 0.83 -21.58
N THR A 91 -11.54 -0.20 -20.94
CA THR A 91 -11.55 -0.32 -19.47
C THR A 91 -10.14 -0.38 -18.90
N ALA A 92 -9.19 -1.06 -19.59
CA ALA A 92 -7.79 -1.11 -19.21
C ALA A 92 -7.14 0.30 -19.18
N ILE A 93 -7.40 1.11 -20.21
CA ILE A 93 -6.89 2.48 -20.28
C ILE A 93 -7.46 3.31 -19.10
N VAL A 94 -8.77 3.20 -18.85
CA VAL A 94 -9.42 3.90 -17.73
C VAL A 94 -8.86 3.43 -16.38
N ALA A 95 -8.61 2.12 -16.22
CA ALA A 95 -8.03 1.56 -14.99
C ALA A 95 -6.66 2.16 -14.69
N ILE A 96 -5.76 2.07 -15.66
CA ILE A 96 -4.39 2.59 -15.53
C ILE A 96 -4.42 4.11 -15.30
N TRP A 97 -5.27 4.82 -16.02
CA TRP A 97 -5.41 6.27 -15.86
C TRP A 97 -5.90 6.66 -14.46
N SER A 98 -6.92 6.00 -13.94
CA SER A 98 -7.47 6.26 -12.61
C SER A 98 -6.49 5.89 -11.51
N ALA A 99 -5.85 4.71 -11.59
CA ALA A 99 -4.84 4.27 -10.64
C ALA A 99 -3.63 5.21 -10.60
N ALA A 100 -3.15 5.65 -11.77
CA ALA A 100 -2.07 6.63 -11.87
C ALA A 100 -2.42 7.97 -11.21
N LYS A 101 -3.72 8.35 -11.17
CA LYS A 101 -4.16 9.51 -10.40
C LYS A 101 -4.02 9.32 -8.90
N GLY A 102 -4.32 8.12 -8.40
CA GLY A 102 -4.10 7.76 -7.00
C GLY A 102 -2.62 7.87 -6.60
N VAL A 103 -1.72 7.31 -7.42
CA VAL A 103 -0.26 7.40 -7.21
C VAL A 103 0.22 8.86 -7.32
N GLN A 104 -0.35 9.66 -8.22
CA GLN A 104 -0.02 11.08 -8.30
C GLN A 104 -0.36 11.81 -7.01
N TYR A 105 -1.55 11.63 -6.43
CA TYR A 105 -1.90 12.24 -5.14
C TYR A 105 -1.05 11.73 -3.98
N MET A 106 -0.61 10.47 -4.01
CA MET A 106 0.40 9.98 -3.08
C MET A 106 1.71 10.77 -3.22
N THR A 107 2.16 11.00 -4.45
CA THR A 107 3.37 11.80 -4.74
C THR A 107 3.22 13.24 -4.26
N ASP A 108 2.10 13.88 -4.56
CA ASP A 108 1.81 15.26 -4.14
C ASP A 108 1.78 15.39 -2.61
N GLY A 109 1.17 14.40 -1.92
CA GLY A 109 1.15 14.34 -0.47
C GLY A 109 2.55 14.16 0.13
N LEU A 110 3.36 13.25 -0.43
CA LEU A 110 4.73 13.03 0.02
C LEU A 110 5.65 14.22 -0.28
N ASN A 111 5.42 14.93 -1.39
CA ASN A 111 6.11 16.19 -1.67
C ASN A 111 5.72 17.26 -0.64
N SER A 112 4.43 17.39 -0.31
CA SER A 112 3.94 18.33 0.71
C SER A 112 4.58 18.06 2.08
N VAL A 113 4.61 16.79 2.51
CA VAL A 113 5.24 16.35 3.77
C VAL A 113 6.73 16.71 3.84
N ASN A 114 7.43 16.60 2.70
CA ASN A 114 8.87 16.88 2.61
C ASN A 114 9.18 18.37 2.28
N ASP A 115 8.19 19.25 2.28
CA ASP A 115 8.32 20.66 1.89
C ASP A 115 8.97 20.81 0.49
N LEU A 116 8.58 19.98 -0.47
CA LEU A 116 9.10 19.95 -1.84
C LEU A 116 8.09 20.53 -2.82
N GLU A 117 8.56 21.39 -3.72
CA GLU A 117 7.80 21.81 -4.88
C GLU A 117 7.94 20.80 -6.03
N GLU A 118 6.83 20.52 -6.70
CA GLU A 118 6.85 19.65 -7.87
C GLU A 118 7.38 20.41 -9.08
N THR A 119 8.57 20.06 -9.53
CA THR A 119 9.25 20.71 -10.67
C THR A 119 9.14 19.93 -11.96
N ARG A 120 8.69 18.68 -11.91
CA ARG A 120 8.51 17.83 -13.09
C ARG A 120 7.33 18.33 -13.92
N ASN A 121 7.47 18.34 -15.25
CA ASN A 121 6.38 18.65 -16.15
C ASN A 121 5.20 17.68 -15.88
N TRP A 122 3.96 18.18 -15.97
CA TRP A 122 2.76 17.39 -15.74
C TRP A 122 2.74 16.07 -16.53
N LEU A 123 3.17 16.07 -17.78
CA LEU A 123 3.22 14.85 -18.60
C LEU A 123 4.24 13.84 -18.06
N VAL A 124 5.42 14.30 -17.65
CA VAL A 124 6.48 13.48 -17.05
C VAL A 124 5.99 12.88 -15.73
N LEU A 125 5.39 13.70 -14.86
CA LEU A 125 4.80 13.24 -13.60
C LEU A 125 3.74 12.16 -13.85
N ARG A 126 2.89 12.36 -14.88
CA ARG A 126 1.85 11.41 -15.25
C ARG A 126 2.42 10.08 -15.74
N MET A 127 3.45 10.13 -16.58
CA MET A 127 4.12 8.92 -17.07
C MET A 127 4.79 8.13 -15.93
N TRP A 128 5.47 8.82 -15.01
CA TRP A 128 6.01 8.17 -13.82
C TRP A 128 4.93 7.56 -12.92
N ALA A 129 3.82 8.25 -12.70
CA ALA A 129 2.69 7.72 -11.96
C ALA A 129 2.13 6.44 -12.60
N VAL A 130 2.03 6.37 -13.94
CA VAL A 130 1.65 5.14 -14.66
C VAL A 130 2.68 4.02 -14.43
N VAL A 131 3.98 4.32 -14.56
CA VAL A 131 5.05 3.33 -14.34
C VAL A 131 4.99 2.77 -12.91
N TYR A 132 4.91 3.62 -11.89
CA TYR A 132 4.78 3.18 -10.50
C TYR A 132 3.49 2.38 -10.27
N THR A 133 2.38 2.78 -10.89
CA THR A 133 1.13 2.03 -10.82
C THR A 133 1.30 0.61 -11.36
N VAL A 134 1.91 0.46 -12.53
CA VAL A 134 2.18 -0.85 -13.13
C VAL A 134 3.09 -1.69 -12.23
N ILE A 135 4.16 -1.10 -11.69
CA ILE A 135 5.06 -1.79 -10.75
C ILE A 135 4.29 -2.26 -9.50
N PHE A 136 3.44 -1.42 -8.92
CA PHE A 136 2.63 -1.78 -7.75
C PHE A 136 1.62 -2.88 -8.07
N LEU A 137 0.96 -2.82 -9.21
CA LEU A 137 0.05 -3.86 -9.66
C LEU A 137 0.76 -5.19 -9.86
N VAL A 138 1.92 -5.19 -10.50
CA VAL A 138 2.74 -6.41 -10.65
C VAL A 138 3.17 -6.95 -9.28
N ALA A 139 3.58 -6.10 -8.36
CA ALA A 139 3.95 -6.50 -7.00
C ALA A 139 2.76 -7.10 -6.23
N ILE A 140 1.57 -6.52 -6.35
CA ILE A 140 0.33 -7.04 -5.74
C ILE A 140 -0.02 -8.42 -6.34
N VAL A 141 -0.04 -8.53 -7.67
CA VAL A 141 -0.32 -9.81 -8.36
C VAL A 141 0.70 -10.88 -7.96
N PHE A 142 1.99 -10.54 -7.94
CA PHE A 142 3.03 -11.46 -7.49
C PHE A 142 2.83 -11.91 -6.04
N THR A 143 2.50 -10.98 -5.15
CA THR A 143 2.21 -11.29 -3.73
C THR A 143 1.00 -12.21 -3.61
N LEU A 144 -0.08 -11.95 -4.35
CA LEU A 144 -1.25 -12.83 -4.39
C LEU A 144 -0.91 -14.23 -4.90
N LEU A 145 -0.11 -14.34 -5.95
CA LEU A 145 0.36 -15.63 -6.47
C LEU A 145 1.15 -16.42 -5.42
N VAL A 146 2.07 -15.73 -4.70
CA VAL A 146 2.85 -16.36 -3.62
C VAL A 146 1.94 -16.82 -2.47
N ILE A 147 0.93 -16.04 -2.10
CA ILE A 147 -0.02 -16.40 -1.04
C ILE A 147 -0.88 -17.61 -1.47
N VAL A 148 -1.45 -17.56 -2.67
CA VAL A 148 -2.38 -18.61 -3.17
C VAL A 148 -1.64 -19.92 -3.44
N PHE A 149 -0.50 -19.84 -4.09
CA PHE A 149 0.29 -21.02 -4.49
C PHE A 149 1.39 -21.39 -3.49
N GLY A 150 1.58 -20.63 -2.42
CA GLY A 150 2.66 -20.83 -1.44
C GLY A 150 2.69 -22.24 -0.87
N ASN A 151 1.54 -22.81 -0.50
CA ASN A 151 1.43 -24.19 -0.01
C ASN A 151 1.76 -25.23 -1.10
N SER A 152 1.42 -24.97 -2.36
CA SER A 152 1.75 -25.86 -3.49
C SER A 152 3.23 -25.76 -3.86
N LEU A 153 3.79 -24.55 -3.83
CA LEU A 153 5.23 -24.31 -4.00
C LEU A 153 6.03 -24.96 -2.87
N GLN A 154 5.53 -24.90 -1.64
CA GLN A 154 6.15 -25.58 -0.49
C GLN A 154 6.18 -27.10 -0.70
N LYS A 155 5.10 -27.73 -1.14
CA LYS A 155 5.05 -29.15 -1.45
C LYS A 155 6.01 -29.54 -2.57
N LEU A 156 6.04 -28.76 -3.65
CA LEU A 156 6.95 -28.98 -4.77
C LEU A 156 8.42 -28.83 -4.35
N ALA A 157 8.75 -27.74 -3.64
CA ALA A 157 10.11 -27.51 -3.16
C ALA A 157 10.59 -28.61 -2.20
N SER A 158 9.73 -29.07 -1.29
CA SER A 158 10.06 -30.16 -0.36
C SER A 158 10.22 -31.52 -1.05
N GLN A 159 9.56 -31.72 -2.20
CA GLN A 159 9.59 -32.95 -2.98
C GLN A 159 10.83 -33.06 -3.88
N TYR A 160 11.21 -31.95 -4.53
CA TYR A 160 12.31 -31.91 -5.50
C TYR A 160 13.67 -31.53 -4.90
N ILE A 161 13.70 -30.82 -3.78
CA ILE A 161 14.94 -30.35 -3.14
C ILE A 161 14.84 -30.58 -1.63
N PRO A 162 15.14 -31.80 -1.14
CA PRO A 162 15.04 -32.16 0.29
C PRO A 162 15.87 -31.26 1.21
N LEU A 163 16.97 -30.70 0.69
CA LEU A 163 17.85 -29.77 1.43
C LEU A 163 17.13 -28.47 1.81
N LEU A 164 16.14 -28.04 1.01
CA LEU A 164 15.38 -26.81 1.26
C LEU A 164 14.19 -27.01 2.22
N ARG A 165 13.88 -28.24 2.62
CA ARG A 165 12.72 -28.54 3.47
C ARG A 165 12.75 -27.75 4.78
N HIS A 166 13.87 -27.75 5.47
CA HIS A 166 14.04 -26.98 6.72
C HIS A 166 13.92 -25.47 6.49
N ALA A 167 14.45 -24.94 5.40
CA ALA A 167 14.32 -23.52 5.06
C ALA A 167 12.88 -23.14 4.73
N VAL A 168 12.16 -23.98 4.01
CA VAL A 168 10.76 -23.78 3.64
C VAL A 168 9.84 -23.87 4.85
N ASP A 169 10.08 -24.83 5.76
CA ASP A 169 9.33 -24.94 7.02
C ASP A 169 9.58 -23.74 7.93
N LEU A 170 10.84 -23.25 7.98
CA LEU A 170 11.20 -22.03 8.71
C LEU A 170 10.49 -20.81 8.14
N LEU A 171 10.50 -20.64 6.81
CA LEU A 171 9.79 -19.57 6.12
C LEU A 171 8.28 -19.60 6.37
N ALA A 172 7.67 -20.79 6.39
CA ALA A 172 6.26 -20.96 6.69
C ALA A 172 5.92 -20.57 8.15
N HIS A 173 6.82 -20.86 9.08
CA HIS A 173 6.68 -20.47 10.50
C HIS A 173 6.77 -18.96 10.68
N PHE A 174 7.70 -18.29 9.97
CA PHE A 174 7.94 -16.85 10.06
C PHE A 174 7.19 -16.03 9.01
N ARG A 175 6.19 -16.60 8.31
CA ARG A 175 5.50 -15.91 7.21
C ARG A 175 4.95 -14.53 7.59
N GLY A 176 4.43 -14.37 8.82
CA GLY A 176 3.93 -13.07 9.29
C GLY A 176 5.03 -12.01 9.44
N LEU A 177 6.20 -12.42 9.95
CA LEU A 177 7.36 -11.55 10.03
C LEU A 177 7.90 -11.19 8.64
N ILE A 178 7.93 -12.14 7.73
CA ILE A 178 8.36 -11.91 6.34
C ILE A 178 7.41 -10.93 5.66
N MET A 179 6.09 -11.09 5.84
CA MET A 179 5.10 -10.14 5.29
C MET A 179 5.30 -8.74 5.88
N LEU A 180 5.57 -8.63 7.18
CA LEU A 180 5.85 -7.33 7.82
C LEU A 180 7.12 -6.69 7.23
N VAL A 181 8.20 -7.46 7.07
CA VAL A 181 9.45 -6.97 6.47
C VAL A 181 9.21 -6.54 5.02
N MET A 182 8.49 -7.33 4.23
CA MET A 182 8.12 -6.94 2.86
C MET A 182 7.30 -5.65 2.82
N LEU A 183 6.37 -5.47 3.75
CA LEU A 183 5.55 -4.26 3.87
C LEU A 183 6.42 -3.04 4.23
N ILE A 184 7.37 -3.19 5.13
CA ILE A 184 8.34 -2.14 5.50
C ILE A 184 9.19 -1.75 4.28
N VAL A 185 9.73 -2.73 3.55
CA VAL A 185 10.51 -2.48 2.33
C VAL A 185 9.66 -1.79 1.27
N PHE A 186 8.41 -2.21 1.10
CA PHE A 186 7.47 -1.58 0.18
C PHE A 186 7.25 -0.10 0.49
N PHE A 187 7.02 0.26 1.77
CA PHE A 187 6.87 1.66 2.17
C PHE A 187 8.17 2.44 2.06
N ASP A 188 9.31 1.82 2.34
CA ASP A 188 10.61 2.47 2.18
C ASP A 188 10.89 2.83 0.71
N VAL A 189 10.53 1.94 -0.21
CA VAL A 189 10.57 2.24 -1.66
C VAL A 189 9.63 3.40 -2.01
N ILE A 190 8.38 3.41 -1.52
CA ILE A 190 7.42 4.49 -1.76
C ILE A 190 7.99 5.84 -1.26
N PHE A 191 8.46 5.89 -0.02
CA PHE A 191 8.99 7.12 0.59
C PHE A 191 10.27 7.63 -0.08
N THR A 192 11.03 6.74 -0.71
CA THR A 192 12.28 7.09 -1.40
C THR A 192 12.05 7.47 -2.86
N ALA A 193 11.15 6.78 -3.56
CA ALA A 193 11.02 6.86 -5.01
C ALA A 193 9.98 7.88 -5.50
N LEU A 194 8.87 8.09 -4.76
CA LEU A 194 7.80 8.97 -5.22
C LEU A 194 8.12 10.47 -5.09
N PRO A 195 8.73 10.96 -3.98
CA PRO A 195 9.02 12.39 -3.82
C PRO A 195 9.91 12.95 -4.92
N ASN A 196 9.74 14.25 -5.22
CA ASN A 196 10.55 14.98 -6.20
C ASN A 196 11.94 15.35 -5.64
N LYS A 197 12.58 14.40 -4.96
CA LYS A 197 13.93 14.54 -4.39
C LYS A 197 14.54 13.17 -4.21
N LYS A 198 15.84 13.06 -4.47
CA LYS A 198 16.59 11.83 -4.17
C LYS A 198 16.74 11.70 -2.65
N LEU A 199 15.88 10.90 -2.05
CA LEU A 199 15.95 10.50 -0.66
C LEU A 199 16.72 9.17 -0.55
N THR A 200 17.30 8.88 0.61
CA THR A 200 18.06 7.64 0.83
C THR A 200 17.21 6.64 1.60
N PHE A 201 17.24 5.38 1.23
CA PHE A 201 16.53 4.29 1.93
C PHE A 201 16.77 4.32 3.44
N LYS A 202 18.02 4.50 3.88
CA LYS A 202 18.37 4.57 5.31
C LYS A 202 17.65 5.70 6.06
N SER A 203 17.37 6.82 5.39
CA SER A 203 16.69 7.95 6.02
C SER A 203 15.17 7.77 6.08
N GLN A 204 14.62 6.91 5.21
CA GLN A 204 13.18 6.65 5.15
C GLN A 204 12.76 5.41 5.97
N LEU A 205 13.71 4.54 6.30
CA LEU A 205 13.47 3.29 7.02
C LEU A 205 12.72 3.45 8.35
N PRO A 206 13.00 4.46 9.23
CA PRO A 206 12.25 4.60 10.49
C PRO A 206 10.75 4.81 10.28
N GLY A 207 10.36 5.71 9.39
CA GLY A 207 8.95 5.93 9.07
C GLY A 207 8.33 4.76 8.32
N ALA A 208 9.09 4.09 7.44
CA ALA A 208 8.63 2.88 6.77
C ALA A 208 8.33 1.76 7.77
N ALA A 209 9.18 1.58 8.78
CA ALA A 209 8.95 0.61 9.85
C ALA A 209 7.69 0.95 10.68
N ILE A 210 7.54 2.22 11.06
CA ILE A 210 6.33 2.69 11.77
C ILE A 210 5.09 2.48 10.91
N CYS A 211 5.16 2.83 9.62
CA CYS A 211 4.07 2.64 8.67
C CYS A 211 3.68 1.16 8.54
N GLY A 212 4.64 0.28 8.31
CA GLY A 212 4.39 -1.15 8.16
C GLY A 212 3.74 -1.77 9.41
N VAL A 213 4.26 -1.45 10.59
CA VAL A 213 3.69 -1.92 11.86
C VAL A 213 2.29 -1.35 12.09
N ALA A 214 2.11 -0.04 11.93
CA ALA A 214 0.81 0.62 12.16
C ALA A 214 -0.25 0.13 11.16
N TRP A 215 0.11 -0.04 9.89
CA TRP A 215 -0.77 -0.62 8.87
C TRP A 215 -1.17 -2.06 9.21
N TYR A 216 -0.20 -2.88 9.61
CA TYR A 216 -0.45 -4.27 9.98
C TYR A 216 -1.41 -4.37 11.17
N ILE A 217 -1.17 -3.60 12.25
CA ILE A 217 -2.03 -3.55 13.44
C ILE A 217 -3.43 -3.02 13.07
N PHE A 218 -3.50 -1.95 12.27
CA PHE A 218 -4.77 -1.37 11.84
C PHE A 218 -5.58 -2.37 11.01
N SER A 219 -4.94 -3.10 10.09
CA SER A 219 -5.61 -4.12 9.26
C SER A 219 -6.16 -5.27 10.09
N ILE A 220 -5.43 -5.73 11.13
CA ILE A 220 -5.93 -6.72 12.09
C ILE A 220 -7.16 -6.16 12.83
N GLY A 221 -7.08 -4.92 13.30
CA GLY A 221 -8.19 -4.27 13.99
C GLY A 221 -9.45 -4.19 13.15
N VAL A 222 -9.31 -3.84 11.86
CA VAL A 222 -10.44 -3.82 10.92
C VAL A 222 -10.98 -5.23 10.66
N SER A 223 -10.11 -6.25 10.52
CA SER A 223 -10.54 -7.64 10.35
C SER A 223 -11.38 -8.10 11.53
N ILE A 224 -10.90 -7.88 12.76
CA ILE A 224 -11.65 -8.22 13.98
C ILE A 224 -12.99 -7.47 14.04
N TYR A 225 -12.98 -6.17 13.68
CA TYR A 225 -14.20 -5.37 13.67
C TYR A 225 -15.24 -5.95 12.71
N VAL A 226 -14.83 -6.31 11.50
CA VAL A 226 -15.73 -6.88 10.49
C VAL A 226 -16.25 -8.26 10.90
N ASP A 227 -15.39 -9.12 11.47
CA ASP A 227 -15.76 -10.46 11.93
C ASP A 227 -16.77 -10.42 13.09
N TYR A 228 -16.64 -9.43 13.98
CA TYR A 228 -17.54 -9.27 15.14
C TYR A 228 -18.87 -8.59 14.80
N PHE A 229 -18.87 -7.64 13.86
CA PHE A 229 -20.03 -6.83 13.50
C PHE A 229 -20.73 -7.36 12.23
N ASN A 230 -21.12 -8.63 12.21
CA ASN A 230 -21.95 -9.25 11.15
C ASN A 230 -23.24 -8.48 10.80
N GLY A 231 -23.47 -7.31 11.42
CA GLY A 231 -24.70 -6.49 11.33
C GLY A 231 -24.84 -5.59 10.11
N PHE A 232 -23.87 -5.59 9.16
CA PHE A 232 -23.94 -4.72 7.99
C PHE A 232 -24.79 -5.28 6.83
N SER A 233 -25.53 -6.36 7.06
CA SER A 233 -26.40 -7.00 6.04
C SER A 233 -27.52 -6.09 5.50
N MET A 234 -27.91 -5.05 6.22
CA MET A 234 -29.01 -4.16 5.80
C MET A 234 -28.73 -3.36 4.51
N TYR A 235 -27.47 -3.02 4.25
CA TYR A 235 -27.07 -2.24 3.08
C TYR A 235 -26.25 -3.03 2.05
N GLY A 236 -26.04 -4.33 2.26
CA GLY A 236 -25.37 -5.25 1.32
C GLY A 236 -24.00 -4.76 0.84
N SER A 237 -23.79 -4.79 -0.48
CA SER A 237 -22.53 -4.41 -1.12
C SER A 237 -22.10 -2.95 -0.89
N LEU A 238 -23.02 -2.04 -0.62
CA LEU A 238 -22.71 -0.62 -0.36
C LEU A 238 -21.87 -0.47 0.91
N THR A 239 -22.19 -1.24 1.95
CA THR A 239 -21.40 -1.23 3.20
C THR A 239 -19.99 -1.74 2.97
N THR A 240 -19.83 -2.81 2.17
CA THR A 240 -18.51 -3.35 1.81
C THR A 240 -17.65 -2.29 1.12
N ILE A 241 -18.21 -1.57 0.14
CA ILE A 241 -17.50 -0.49 -0.57
C ILE A 241 -17.11 0.62 0.42
N ALA A 242 -18.04 1.05 1.29
CA ALA A 242 -17.76 2.08 2.30
C ALA A 242 -16.66 1.66 3.29
N LEU A 243 -16.66 0.41 3.74
CA LEU A 243 -15.60 -0.15 4.61
C LEU A 243 -14.25 -0.20 3.92
N ILE A 244 -14.21 -0.64 2.66
CA ILE A 244 -12.96 -0.65 1.87
C ILE A 244 -12.45 0.78 1.69
N MET A 245 -13.33 1.75 1.41
CA MET A 245 -12.96 3.17 1.32
C MET A 245 -12.38 3.69 2.63
N LEU A 246 -13.05 3.40 3.73
CA LEU A 246 -12.59 3.82 5.06
C LEU A 246 -11.23 3.20 5.41
N TRP A 247 -11.08 1.89 5.17
CA TRP A 247 -9.83 1.18 5.40
C TRP A 247 -8.70 1.77 4.57
N LEU A 248 -8.93 1.99 3.27
CA LEU A 248 -7.92 2.56 2.37
C LEU A 248 -7.56 4.00 2.75
N PHE A 249 -8.57 4.80 3.14
CA PHE A 249 -8.33 6.16 3.64
C PHE A 249 -7.39 6.16 4.85
N PHE A 250 -7.66 5.33 5.86
CA PHE A 250 -6.81 5.26 7.05
C PHE A 250 -5.43 4.68 6.72
N CYS A 251 -5.34 3.73 5.81
CA CYS A 251 -4.07 3.20 5.31
C CYS A 251 -3.21 4.31 4.67
N MET A 252 -3.80 5.13 3.80
CA MET A 252 -3.10 6.27 3.19
C MET A 252 -2.75 7.34 4.23
N TYR A 253 -3.63 7.56 5.20
CA TYR A 253 -3.40 8.51 6.30
C TYR A 253 -2.22 8.07 7.18
N ILE A 254 -2.16 6.79 7.57
CA ILE A 254 -1.03 6.20 8.31
C ILE A 254 0.27 6.36 7.51
N MET A 255 0.23 6.09 6.21
CA MET A 255 1.39 6.22 5.32
C MET A 255 1.91 7.67 5.31
N MET A 256 1.04 8.67 5.10
CA MET A 256 1.45 10.07 5.07
C MET A 256 1.97 10.55 6.43
N MET A 257 1.31 10.16 7.53
CA MET A 257 1.79 10.48 8.89
C MET A 257 3.15 9.85 9.19
N SER A 258 3.39 8.64 8.71
CA SER A 258 4.68 7.96 8.89
C SER A 258 5.80 8.61 8.07
N ALA A 259 5.49 9.15 6.90
CA ALA A 259 6.42 9.97 6.13
C ALA A 259 6.79 11.26 6.89
N GLU A 260 5.82 11.88 7.57
CA GLU A 260 6.05 13.05 8.42
C GLU A 260 7.04 12.75 9.57
N VAL A 261 6.95 11.55 10.17
CA VAL A 261 7.91 11.10 11.19
C VAL A 261 9.33 11.08 10.63
N ASN A 262 9.53 10.62 9.38
CA ASN A 262 10.86 10.64 8.73
C ASN A 262 11.44 12.06 8.63
N VAL A 263 10.62 13.03 8.26
CA VAL A 263 11.07 14.44 8.14
C VAL A 263 11.53 14.96 9.49
N ILE A 264 10.71 14.77 10.53
CA ILE A 264 11.04 15.23 11.89
C ILE A 264 12.29 14.52 12.43
N PHE A 265 12.42 13.22 12.18
CA PHE A 265 13.57 12.43 12.62
C PHE A 265 14.86 12.90 11.93
N ASN A 266 14.82 13.09 10.61
CA ASN A 266 15.96 13.57 9.83
C ASN A 266 16.39 14.99 10.25
N ASP A 267 15.44 15.89 10.49
CA ASP A 267 15.72 17.24 10.98
C ASP A 267 16.35 17.24 12.38
N SER A 268 15.90 16.36 13.25
CA SER A 268 16.44 16.19 14.59
C SER A 268 17.88 15.70 14.57
N ILE A 269 18.18 14.69 13.74
CA ILE A 269 19.56 14.18 13.55
C ILE A 269 20.44 15.28 12.96
N ARG A 270 19.97 16.02 11.96
CA ARG A 270 20.73 17.11 11.33
C ARG A 270 21.08 18.20 12.34
N LYS A 271 20.13 18.63 13.16
CA LYS A 271 20.36 19.61 14.22
C LYS A 271 21.38 19.13 15.25
N TRP A 272 21.29 17.87 15.68
CA TRP A 272 22.23 17.28 16.61
C TRP A 272 23.66 17.22 16.03
N LEU A 273 23.83 16.80 14.78
CA LEU A 273 25.14 16.77 14.09
C LEU A 273 25.77 18.18 13.95
N LEU A 274 24.97 19.21 13.68
CA LEU A 274 25.44 20.59 13.58
C LEU A 274 25.95 21.09 14.95
N GLN A 275 25.20 20.82 16.02
CA GLN A 275 25.61 21.19 17.39
C GLN A 275 26.91 20.48 17.81
N GLU A 276 27.09 19.23 17.42
CA GLU A 276 28.32 18.49 17.73
C GLU A 276 29.53 19.02 16.97
N LYS A 277 29.36 19.42 15.71
CA LYS A 277 30.41 20.11 14.92
C LYS A 277 30.80 21.44 15.52
N GLU A 278 29.85 22.24 15.99
CA GLU A 278 30.11 23.49 16.66
C GLU A 278 30.87 23.31 17.99
N LYS A 279 30.47 22.30 18.79
CA LYS A 279 31.17 21.95 20.03
C LYS A 279 32.65 21.56 19.77
N LYS A 280 32.88 20.76 18.70
CA LYS A 280 34.24 20.36 18.30
C LYS A 280 35.07 21.55 17.81
N LYS A 281 34.48 22.49 17.06
CA LYS A 281 35.18 23.74 16.65
C LYS A 281 35.57 24.58 17.85
N ARG A 282 34.68 24.74 18.85
CA ARG A 282 34.97 25.53 20.09
C ARG A 282 36.00 24.86 20.99
N LYS A 283 36.22 23.54 20.89
CA LYS A 283 37.27 22.83 21.65
C LYS A 283 38.65 22.91 21.00
N ASN A 284 38.71 23.19 19.70
CA ASN A 284 39.93 23.24 18.92
C ASN A 284 40.40 24.70 18.64
N SER A 285 39.64 25.68 19.10
CA SER A 285 39.96 27.12 19.17
C SER A 285 40.33 27.51 20.60
#